data_241add1262dadf80771fd2f4e3c7f04d
#
_entry.id   241add1262dadf80771fd2f4e3c7f04d
#
_cell.length_a   1.000
_cell.length_b   1.000
_cell.length_c   1.000
_cell.angle_alpha   90.00
_cell.angle_beta   90.00
_cell.angle_gamma   90.00
#
_symmetry.space_group_name_H-M   'P 1'
#
loop_
_entity.id
_entity.type
_entity.pdbx_description
1 polymer ?
#
loop_
_entity_poly.entity_id
_entity_poly.type
_entity_poly.pdbx_seq_one_letter_code
_entity_poly.pdbx_strand_id
1 'polypeptide(L)'
;VFKHVFHEGRFSGIFQFVKPNTQAFIAKMKPTTIEDIAVATSIFRPGPLGVGVDKMYLRNRENEDEIVYKHPLLETVLSPTSGLLVFQEQLQLIYHKLAGVPLDETDSVRKAFTKKDMSNKEKAAQDREKLKQEFVTKCFETNKIPAHVCIDIFEEMEKLVAYSFNKSHAVAYAIIAYQCAWFLTYYPDEWICAYLDYCTNSKGKAANGEDPTAVAMQEAKQLGYEIIKPDINYSEEEFVVLPGKKIVPSMSSLKYVGKTALHEIKQFRPYTTIEDLLINPDGSWRHSKFNKRSLETLIKLGALESLNLVGEGKPLRTYRELHSVLLDSFDLYKRTSARKKNNDVKPVLQQAIVDVLAKNIPDWTTQEKIEFEEKLAGIVKSTTIISEESKQKLEDNGFVSIDQCGSEGSCWGVLKEAKVKLTKTSKLYLSLKLTGANAQDYQCFIWNWKEKTDISDLTPYSVIAGTFKRSDFGFTSYPGKFFKVNV
;
A
#
# COMPACT_ATOMS: atom_id res chain seq x y z
N VAL A 1 -17.55 -1.35 10.80
CA VAL A 1 -16.63 -2.02 9.87
C VAL A 1 -17.05 -1.73 8.42
N PHE A 2 -18.23 -2.17 7.96
CA PHE A 2 -18.64 -2.03 6.56
C PHE A 2 -18.58 -0.58 6.06
N LYS A 3 -19.23 0.35 6.76
CA LYS A 3 -19.22 1.77 6.39
C LYS A 3 -17.79 2.34 6.42
N HIS A 4 -17.08 2.09 7.50
CA HIS A 4 -15.78 2.70 7.75
C HIS A 4 -14.66 2.22 6.82
N VAL A 5 -14.70 0.95 6.39
CA VAL A 5 -13.67 0.37 5.51
C VAL A 5 -14.17 0.26 4.08
N PHE A 6 -15.22 -0.53 3.85
CA PHE A 6 -15.63 -0.89 2.48
C PHE A 6 -16.35 0.24 1.75
N HIS A 7 -17.21 1.04 2.43
CA HIS A 7 -17.91 2.15 1.78
C HIS A 7 -17.02 3.39 1.60
N GLU A 8 -16.13 3.65 2.59
CA GLU A 8 -15.22 4.80 2.54
C GLU A 8 -13.92 4.53 1.76
N GLY A 9 -13.71 3.30 1.31
CA GLY A 9 -12.57 2.95 0.47
C GLY A 9 -11.23 2.82 1.21
N ARG A 10 -11.24 2.43 2.51
CA ARG A 10 -10.05 2.28 3.33
C ARG A 10 -9.54 0.84 3.29
N PHE A 11 -8.75 0.50 2.28
CA PHE A 11 -8.37 -0.89 2.01
C PHE A 11 -6.94 -1.26 2.42
N SER A 12 -6.26 -0.45 3.22
CA SER A 12 -4.86 -0.69 3.62
C SER A 12 -4.69 -2.05 4.31
N GLY A 13 -3.98 -2.96 3.66
CA GLY A 13 -3.74 -4.32 4.14
C GLY A 13 -4.96 -5.25 4.13
N ILE A 14 -6.10 -4.85 3.58
CA ILE A 14 -7.30 -5.71 3.56
C ILE A 14 -7.13 -6.85 2.57
N PHE A 15 -7.20 -8.07 3.08
CA PHE A 15 -7.05 -9.29 2.30
C PHE A 15 -8.01 -9.33 1.10
N GLN A 16 -7.53 -9.72 -0.07
CA GLN A 16 -8.23 -9.76 -1.37
C GLN A 16 -8.52 -8.38 -2.01
N PHE A 17 -8.42 -7.26 -1.29
CA PHE A 17 -8.79 -5.93 -1.78
C PHE A 17 -7.57 -5.02 -2.03
N VAL A 18 -6.47 -5.59 -2.53
CA VAL A 18 -5.24 -4.82 -2.85
C VAL A 18 -5.24 -4.14 -4.22
N LYS A 19 -6.13 -4.54 -5.15
CA LYS A 19 -6.17 -3.97 -6.50
C LYS A 19 -7.14 -2.78 -6.58
N PRO A 20 -6.75 -1.64 -7.18
CA PRO A 20 -7.61 -0.45 -7.28
C PRO A 20 -8.99 -0.71 -7.91
N ASN A 21 -9.03 -1.53 -8.96
CA ASN A 21 -10.30 -1.85 -9.62
C ASN A 21 -11.24 -2.66 -8.71
N THR A 22 -10.69 -3.58 -7.88
CA THR A 22 -11.48 -4.34 -6.90
C THR A 22 -11.99 -3.42 -5.81
N GLN A 23 -11.16 -2.48 -5.34
CA GLN A 23 -11.54 -1.47 -4.36
C GLN A 23 -12.67 -0.56 -4.87
N ALA A 24 -12.54 -0.08 -6.11
CA ALA A 24 -13.58 0.74 -6.74
C ALA A 24 -14.91 -0.01 -6.89
N PHE A 25 -14.87 -1.29 -7.23
CA PHE A 25 -16.07 -2.12 -7.33
C PHE A 25 -16.78 -2.29 -5.99
N ILE A 26 -16.03 -2.69 -4.94
CA ILE A 26 -16.65 -2.94 -3.63
C ILE A 26 -17.13 -1.65 -2.95
N ALA A 27 -16.47 -0.53 -3.19
CA ALA A 27 -16.93 0.78 -2.71
C ALA A 27 -18.26 1.20 -3.35
N LYS A 28 -18.47 0.89 -4.64
CA LYS A 28 -19.77 1.08 -5.33
C LYS A 28 -20.85 0.12 -4.83
N MET A 29 -20.48 -1.13 -4.62
CA MET A 29 -21.38 -2.18 -4.16
C MET A 29 -21.92 -1.91 -2.75
N LYS A 30 -21.16 -1.21 -1.88
CA LYS A 30 -21.50 -0.87 -0.51
C LYS A 30 -21.99 -2.09 0.29
N PRO A 31 -21.13 -3.10 0.53
CA PRO A 31 -21.51 -4.31 1.23
C PRO A 31 -22.00 -4.01 2.65
N THR A 32 -22.98 -4.79 3.11
CA THR A 32 -23.54 -4.71 4.46
C THR A 32 -23.40 -6.00 5.24
N THR A 33 -23.07 -7.10 4.55
CA THR A 33 -22.91 -8.43 5.11
C THR A 33 -21.60 -9.08 4.67
N ILE A 34 -21.16 -10.12 5.39
CA ILE A 34 -20.00 -10.93 4.97
C ILE A 34 -20.30 -11.65 3.64
N GLU A 35 -21.56 -12.01 3.43
CA GLU A 35 -22.00 -12.66 2.19
C GLU A 35 -21.85 -11.71 0.98
N ASP A 36 -22.11 -10.42 1.15
CA ASP A 36 -21.83 -9.41 0.12
C ASP A 36 -20.34 -9.37 -0.26
N ILE A 37 -19.44 -9.46 0.74
CA ILE A 37 -18.00 -9.52 0.47
C ILE A 37 -17.65 -10.80 -0.30
N ALA A 38 -18.26 -11.94 0.04
CA ALA A 38 -18.05 -13.19 -0.67
C ALA A 38 -18.54 -13.11 -2.12
N VAL A 39 -19.68 -12.47 -2.37
CA VAL A 39 -20.19 -12.18 -3.71
C VAL A 39 -19.20 -11.31 -4.49
N ALA A 40 -18.73 -10.21 -3.89
CA ALA A 40 -17.78 -9.30 -4.54
C ALA A 40 -16.51 -10.03 -5.00
N THR A 41 -15.91 -10.85 -4.14
CA THR A 41 -14.69 -11.62 -4.48
C THR A 41 -14.96 -12.70 -5.53
N SER A 42 -16.18 -13.21 -5.61
CA SER A 42 -16.61 -14.23 -6.59
C SER A 42 -16.87 -13.64 -7.97
N ILE A 43 -17.42 -12.43 -8.04
CA ILE A 43 -17.74 -11.74 -9.29
C ILE A 43 -16.50 -11.05 -9.88
N PHE A 44 -15.67 -10.42 -9.05
CA PHE A 44 -14.57 -9.58 -9.53
C PHE A 44 -13.35 -10.40 -9.96
N ARG A 45 -13.54 -11.23 -10.97
CA ARG A 45 -12.53 -12.12 -11.59
C ARG A 45 -12.62 -12.02 -13.12
N PRO A 46 -11.54 -12.34 -13.87
CA PRO A 46 -11.51 -12.16 -15.34
C PRO A 46 -12.67 -12.81 -16.07
N GLY A 47 -13.11 -14.00 -15.67
CA GLY A 47 -14.21 -14.71 -16.30
C GLY A 47 -15.55 -13.97 -16.20
N PRO A 48 -16.09 -13.76 -14.97
CA PRO A 48 -17.35 -13.02 -14.80
C PRO A 48 -17.30 -11.59 -15.33
N LEU A 49 -16.16 -10.89 -15.17
CA LEU A 49 -15.97 -9.53 -15.71
C LEU A 49 -16.07 -9.49 -17.25
N GLY A 50 -15.54 -10.53 -17.91
CA GLY A 50 -15.58 -10.63 -19.38
C GLY A 50 -16.99 -10.70 -19.96
N VAL A 51 -17.99 -11.11 -19.18
CA VAL A 51 -19.41 -11.19 -19.56
C VAL A 51 -20.29 -10.15 -18.85
N GLY A 52 -19.68 -9.21 -18.10
CA GLY A 52 -20.36 -8.07 -17.51
C GLY A 52 -21.20 -8.37 -16.27
N VAL A 53 -20.92 -9.47 -15.55
CA VAL A 53 -21.67 -9.87 -14.33
C VAL A 53 -21.56 -8.81 -13.23
N ASP A 54 -20.43 -8.10 -13.13
CA ASP A 54 -20.21 -6.99 -12.21
C ASP A 54 -21.21 -5.84 -12.41
N LYS A 55 -21.45 -5.45 -13.66
CA LYS A 55 -22.42 -4.41 -14.03
C LYS A 55 -23.85 -4.86 -13.79
N MET A 56 -24.17 -6.10 -14.15
CA MET A 56 -25.47 -6.68 -13.89
C MET A 56 -25.78 -6.72 -12.39
N TYR A 57 -24.81 -7.14 -11.59
CA TYR A 57 -24.96 -7.22 -10.14
C TYR A 57 -25.22 -5.84 -9.52
N LEU A 58 -24.41 -4.82 -9.87
CA LEU A 58 -24.61 -3.47 -9.35
C LEU A 58 -25.97 -2.90 -9.73
N ARG A 59 -26.40 -3.06 -10.98
CA ARG A 59 -27.72 -2.62 -11.44
C ARG A 59 -28.85 -3.29 -10.67
N ASN A 60 -28.79 -4.61 -10.53
CA ASN A 60 -29.81 -5.37 -9.83
C ASN A 60 -29.86 -5.02 -8.33
N ARG A 61 -28.68 -4.77 -7.70
CA ARG A 61 -28.62 -4.39 -6.31
C ARG A 61 -29.17 -2.98 -6.05
N GLU A 62 -29.06 -2.08 -7.01
CA GLU A 62 -29.65 -0.74 -6.92
C GLU A 62 -31.17 -0.76 -7.14
N ASN A 63 -31.68 -1.76 -7.86
CA ASN A 63 -33.08 -1.88 -8.28
C ASN A 63 -33.62 -3.29 -7.95
N GLU A 64 -33.55 -3.70 -6.70
CA GLU A 64 -33.96 -5.06 -6.28
C GLU A 64 -35.44 -5.37 -6.62
N ASP A 65 -36.32 -4.38 -6.54
CA ASP A 65 -37.75 -4.50 -6.88
C ASP A 65 -38.01 -4.72 -8.38
N GLU A 66 -37.05 -4.43 -9.22
CA GLU A 66 -37.15 -4.62 -10.67
C GLU A 66 -36.68 -6.01 -11.15
N ILE A 67 -36.15 -6.83 -10.23
CA ILE A 67 -35.67 -8.16 -10.57
C ILE A 67 -36.83 -9.10 -10.87
N VAL A 68 -36.91 -9.54 -12.13
CA VAL A 68 -37.94 -10.47 -12.57
C VAL A 68 -37.41 -11.91 -12.54
N TYR A 69 -37.95 -12.73 -11.65
CA TYR A 69 -37.61 -14.15 -11.59
C TYR A 69 -38.53 -14.95 -12.52
N LYS A 70 -37.96 -15.81 -13.38
CA LYS A 70 -38.73 -16.66 -14.33
C LYS A 70 -39.65 -17.65 -13.61
N HIS A 71 -39.39 -17.93 -12.34
CA HIS A 71 -40.25 -18.73 -11.47
C HIS A 71 -40.08 -18.31 -10.01
N PRO A 72 -41.16 -18.25 -9.20
CA PRO A 72 -41.07 -17.80 -7.79
C PRO A 72 -40.04 -18.55 -6.92
N LEU A 73 -39.87 -19.86 -7.18
CA LEU A 73 -38.88 -20.67 -6.45
C LEU A 73 -37.42 -20.20 -6.69
N LEU A 74 -37.13 -19.54 -7.81
CA LEU A 74 -35.80 -18.98 -8.07
C LEU A 74 -35.48 -17.80 -7.15
N GLU A 75 -36.46 -16.99 -6.79
CA GLU A 75 -36.27 -15.90 -5.85
C GLU A 75 -35.68 -16.40 -4.52
N THR A 76 -36.17 -17.52 -4.01
CA THR A 76 -35.66 -18.11 -2.74
C THR A 76 -34.21 -18.58 -2.80
N VAL A 77 -33.61 -18.68 -4.00
CA VAL A 77 -32.25 -19.12 -4.23
C VAL A 77 -31.33 -17.96 -4.64
N LEU A 78 -31.87 -17.06 -5.47
CA LEU A 78 -31.07 -16.03 -6.15
C LEU A 78 -31.18 -14.64 -5.50
N SER A 79 -32.16 -14.38 -4.65
CA SER A 79 -32.31 -13.08 -3.97
C SER A 79 -31.06 -12.68 -3.18
N PRO A 80 -30.35 -13.58 -2.45
CA PRO A 80 -29.12 -13.20 -1.74
C PRO A 80 -27.98 -12.71 -2.65
N THR A 81 -28.09 -12.94 -3.95
CA THR A 81 -27.10 -12.55 -4.96
C THR A 81 -27.72 -11.63 -6.03
N SER A 82 -28.72 -10.83 -5.62
CA SER A 82 -29.43 -9.86 -6.48
C SER A 82 -29.88 -10.48 -7.81
N GLY A 83 -30.47 -11.66 -7.74
CA GLY A 83 -31.05 -12.37 -8.89
C GLY A 83 -30.03 -13.09 -9.79
N LEU A 84 -28.77 -13.12 -9.47
CA LEU A 84 -27.73 -13.73 -10.31
C LEU A 84 -27.24 -15.07 -9.76
N LEU A 85 -26.89 -16.00 -10.63
CA LEU A 85 -26.23 -17.24 -10.28
C LEU A 85 -24.72 -16.97 -10.12
N VAL A 86 -24.27 -16.78 -8.87
CA VAL A 86 -22.89 -16.46 -8.51
C VAL A 86 -22.17 -17.69 -7.96
N PHE A 87 -22.88 -18.53 -7.19
CA PHE A 87 -22.30 -19.68 -6.50
C PHE A 87 -22.71 -21.01 -7.11
N GLN A 88 -21.81 -21.99 -7.10
CA GLN A 88 -22.08 -23.36 -7.56
C GLN A 88 -23.20 -24.02 -6.75
N GLU A 89 -23.30 -23.73 -5.49
CA GLU A 89 -24.31 -24.22 -4.57
C GLU A 89 -25.72 -23.71 -4.94
N GLN A 90 -25.84 -22.55 -5.58
CA GLN A 90 -27.13 -22.08 -6.09
C GLN A 90 -27.65 -22.95 -7.27
N LEU A 91 -26.77 -23.44 -8.15
CA LEU A 91 -27.15 -24.41 -9.17
C LEU A 91 -27.72 -25.68 -8.52
N GLN A 92 -27.06 -26.20 -7.48
CA GLN A 92 -27.55 -27.38 -6.75
C GLN A 92 -28.93 -27.13 -6.13
N LEU A 93 -29.11 -25.97 -5.50
CA LEU A 93 -30.40 -25.58 -4.89
C LEU A 93 -31.50 -25.38 -5.94
N ILE A 94 -31.18 -24.85 -7.13
CA ILE A 94 -32.15 -24.73 -8.24
C ILE A 94 -32.65 -26.13 -8.68
N TYR A 95 -31.74 -27.08 -8.89
CA TYR A 95 -32.11 -28.45 -9.23
C TYR A 95 -32.92 -29.13 -8.12
N HIS A 96 -32.53 -28.92 -6.88
CA HIS A 96 -33.29 -29.46 -5.75
C HIS A 96 -34.70 -28.89 -5.67
N LYS A 97 -34.85 -27.56 -5.72
CA LYS A 97 -36.16 -26.91 -5.56
C LYS A 97 -37.09 -27.04 -6.77
N LEU A 98 -36.56 -26.90 -7.99
CA LEU A 98 -37.37 -26.92 -9.19
C LEU A 98 -37.61 -28.34 -9.73
N ALA A 99 -36.56 -29.16 -9.74
CA ALA A 99 -36.58 -30.50 -10.31
C ALA A 99 -36.74 -31.64 -9.29
N GLY A 100 -36.81 -31.33 -8.00
CA GLY A 100 -36.97 -32.32 -6.93
C GLY A 100 -35.80 -33.28 -6.74
N VAL A 101 -34.61 -32.95 -7.25
CA VAL A 101 -33.40 -33.78 -7.13
C VAL A 101 -32.92 -33.72 -5.67
N PRO A 102 -32.66 -34.85 -5.01
CA PRO A 102 -32.09 -34.88 -3.67
C PRO A 102 -30.75 -34.11 -3.63
N LEU A 103 -30.50 -33.38 -2.54
CA LEU A 103 -29.28 -32.50 -2.43
C LEU A 103 -27.98 -33.27 -2.58
N ASP A 104 -27.90 -34.48 -2.07
CA ASP A 104 -26.74 -35.37 -2.18
C ASP A 104 -26.46 -35.85 -3.61
N GLU A 105 -27.48 -35.86 -4.50
CA GLU A 105 -27.31 -36.18 -5.91
C GLU A 105 -26.94 -34.96 -6.77
N THR A 106 -27.16 -33.74 -6.28
CA THR A 106 -26.96 -32.50 -7.09
C THR A 106 -25.52 -32.21 -7.42
N ASP A 107 -24.55 -32.81 -6.71
CA ASP A 107 -23.13 -32.64 -7.05
C ASP A 107 -22.76 -33.28 -8.39
N SER A 108 -23.45 -34.35 -8.77
CA SER A 108 -23.33 -34.99 -10.10
C SER A 108 -23.75 -34.03 -11.22
N VAL A 109 -24.83 -33.28 -10.98
CA VAL A 109 -25.33 -32.25 -11.89
C VAL A 109 -24.31 -31.12 -12.05
N ARG A 110 -23.82 -30.60 -10.94
CA ARG A 110 -22.75 -29.56 -10.93
C ARG A 110 -21.53 -30.01 -11.74
N LYS A 111 -21.06 -31.23 -11.51
CA LYS A 111 -19.94 -31.82 -12.26
C LYS A 111 -20.23 -31.91 -13.77
N ALA A 112 -21.46 -32.27 -14.17
CA ALA A 112 -21.86 -32.34 -15.58
C ALA A 112 -21.79 -30.97 -16.26
N PHE A 113 -22.21 -29.88 -15.57
CA PHE A 113 -22.09 -28.52 -16.10
C PHE A 113 -20.66 -28.01 -16.20
N THR A 114 -19.78 -28.39 -15.27
CA THR A 114 -18.41 -27.86 -15.19
C THR A 114 -17.40 -28.69 -15.99
N LYS A 115 -17.79 -29.90 -16.45
CA LYS A 115 -16.91 -30.79 -17.21
C LYS A 115 -16.72 -30.25 -18.63
N LYS A 116 -15.56 -29.63 -18.85
CA LYS A 116 -15.09 -29.26 -20.20
C LYS A 116 -14.40 -30.45 -20.83
N ASP A 117 -15.18 -31.33 -21.46
CA ASP A 117 -14.60 -32.34 -22.33
C ASP A 117 -14.23 -31.68 -23.67
N MET A 118 -13.00 -31.19 -23.77
CA MET A 118 -12.46 -30.56 -24.97
C MET A 118 -12.12 -31.57 -26.07
N SER A 119 -12.14 -32.88 -25.75
CA SER A 119 -11.74 -33.94 -26.67
C SER A 119 -12.87 -34.44 -27.57
N ASN A 120 -14.14 -34.23 -27.16
CA ASN A 120 -15.31 -34.63 -27.97
C ASN A 120 -16.49 -33.67 -27.80
N LYS A 121 -16.54 -32.64 -28.66
CA LYS A 121 -17.57 -31.60 -28.63
C LYS A 121 -19.00 -32.14 -28.90
N GLU A 122 -19.14 -33.15 -29.77
CA GLU A 122 -20.44 -33.73 -30.10
C GLU A 122 -21.03 -34.49 -28.91
N LYS A 123 -20.23 -35.30 -28.24
CA LYS A 123 -20.65 -36.00 -27.03
C LYS A 123 -21.01 -35.04 -25.90
N ALA A 124 -20.25 -33.97 -25.73
CA ALA A 124 -20.53 -32.95 -24.73
C ALA A 124 -21.86 -32.22 -25.01
N ALA A 125 -22.19 -31.97 -26.28
CA ALA A 125 -23.47 -31.39 -26.69
C ALA A 125 -24.63 -32.34 -26.44
N GLN A 126 -24.47 -33.63 -26.74
CA GLN A 126 -25.48 -34.66 -26.49
C GLN A 126 -25.75 -34.85 -24.99
N ASP A 127 -24.71 -34.89 -24.18
CA ASP A 127 -24.82 -35.00 -22.71
C ASP A 127 -25.57 -33.79 -22.12
N ARG A 128 -25.31 -32.59 -22.65
CA ARG A 128 -26.03 -31.37 -22.24
C ARG A 128 -27.49 -31.38 -22.65
N GLU A 129 -27.81 -31.76 -23.88
CA GLU A 129 -29.20 -31.83 -24.33
C GLU A 129 -29.97 -32.85 -23.48
N LYS A 130 -29.37 -33.99 -23.15
CA LYS A 130 -29.96 -34.97 -22.24
C LYS A 130 -30.22 -34.39 -20.87
N LEU A 131 -29.25 -33.67 -20.29
CA LEU A 131 -29.38 -33.01 -18.98
C LEU A 131 -30.50 -31.96 -18.99
N LYS A 132 -30.64 -31.21 -20.08
CA LYS A 132 -31.71 -30.24 -20.29
C LYS A 132 -33.08 -30.91 -20.30
N GLN A 133 -33.23 -32.00 -21.05
CA GLN A 133 -34.50 -32.77 -21.16
C GLN A 133 -34.86 -33.38 -19.79
N GLU A 134 -33.91 -33.96 -19.08
CA GLU A 134 -34.14 -34.47 -17.75
C GLU A 134 -34.56 -33.37 -16.75
N PHE A 135 -33.95 -32.19 -16.82
CA PHE A 135 -34.35 -31.05 -15.99
C PHE A 135 -35.81 -30.62 -16.29
N VAL A 136 -36.16 -30.44 -17.56
CA VAL A 136 -37.50 -30.05 -17.97
C VAL A 136 -38.57 -31.06 -17.50
N THR A 137 -38.30 -32.36 -17.68
CA THR A 137 -39.20 -33.43 -17.28
C THR A 137 -39.41 -33.41 -15.75
N LYS A 138 -38.35 -33.40 -14.99
CA LYS A 138 -38.39 -33.39 -13.52
C LYS A 138 -39.06 -32.12 -12.95
N CYS A 139 -38.79 -30.94 -13.53
CA CYS A 139 -39.48 -29.70 -13.14
C CYS A 139 -40.97 -29.76 -13.35
N PHE A 140 -41.42 -30.35 -14.48
CA PHE A 140 -42.86 -30.55 -14.73
C PHE A 140 -43.50 -31.58 -13.78
N GLU A 141 -42.83 -32.70 -13.55
CA GLU A 141 -43.29 -33.73 -12.61
C GLU A 141 -43.45 -33.21 -11.18
N THR A 142 -42.43 -32.46 -10.70
CA THR A 142 -42.35 -31.99 -9.31
C THR A 142 -43.21 -30.76 -9.04
N ASN A 143 -43.11 -29.75 -9.88
CA ASN A 143 -43.68 -28.41 -9.62
C ASN A 143 -44.67 -27.95 -10.74
N LYS A 144 -44.95 -28.78 -11.73
CA LYS A 144 -45.82 -28.44 -12.88
C LYS A 144 -45.34 -27.21 -13.66
N ILE A 145 -44.03 -26.97 -13.69
CA ILE A 145 -43.46 -25.82 -14.39
C ILE A 145 -43.54 -26.06 -15.91
N PRO A 146 -44.06 -25.12 -16.70
CA PRO A 146 -44.15 -25.25 -18.15
C PRO A 146 -42.77 -25.45 -18.81
N ALA A 147 -42.71 -26.30 -19.83
CA ALA A 147 -41.46 -26.66 -20.49
C ALA A 147 -40.64 -25.46 -21.00
N HIS A 148 -41.32 -24.46 -21.60
CA HIS A 148 -40.64 -23.26 -22.09
C HIS A 148 -39.95 -22.47 -20.97
N VAL A 149 -40.56 -22.36 -19.78
CA VAL A 149 -39.95 -21.70 -18.61
C VAL A 149 -38.75 -22.49 -18.14
N CYS A 150 -38.81 -23.83 -18.07
CA CYS A 150 -37.70 -24.68 -17.70
C CYS A 150 -36.52 -24.56 -18.68
N ILE A 151 -36.78 -24.49 -19.96
CA ILE A 151 -35.79 -24.30 -21.01
C ILE A 151 -35.06 -22.97 -20.82
N ASP A 152 -35.82 -21.88 -20.65
CA ASP A 152 -35.26 -20.55 -20.44
C ASP A 152 -34.40 -20.46 -19.17
N ILE A 153 -34.80 -21.13 -18.07
CA ILE A 153 -34.01 -21.22 -16.83
C ILE A 153 -32.71 -22.01 -17.07
N PHE A 154 -32.81 -23.15 -17.78
CA PHE A 154 -31.64 -23.98 -18.04
C PHE A 154 -30.60 -23.25 -18.88
N GLU A 155 -31.00 -22.55 -19.93
CA GLU A 155 -30.11 -21.78 -20.80
C GLU A 155 -29.43 -20.61 -20.07
N GLU A 156 -30.12 -19.98 -19.13
CA GLU A 156 -29.53 -18.94 -18.28
C GLU A 156 -28.52 -19.53 -17.31
N MET A 157 -28.83 -20.64 -16.65
CA MET A 157 -27.90 -21.38 -15.82
C MET A 157 -26.64 -21.78 -16.59
N GLU A 158 -26.80 -22.29 -17.81
CA GLU A 158 -25.70 -22.73 -18.68
C GLU A 158 -24.70 -21.59 -18.97
N LYS A 159 -25.21 -20.39 -19.24
CA LYS A 159 -24.38 -19.20 -19.49
C LYS A 159 -23.57 -18.78 -18.27
N LEU A 160 -24.15 -18.85 -17.08
CA LEU A 160 -23.56 -18.31 -15.85
C LEU A 160 -22.75 -19.33 -15.05
N VAL A 161 -23.11 -20.62 -15.13
CA VAL A 161 -22.48 -21.68 -14.31
C VAL A 161 -21.00 -21.85 -14.58
N ALA A 162 -20.55 -21.59 -15.81
CA ALA A 162 -19.14 -21.63 -16.18
C ALA A 162 -18.28 -20.63 -15.38
N TYR A 163 -18.92 -19.61 -14.83
CA TYR A 163 -18.30 -18.54 -14.05
C TYR A 163 -18.65 -18.60 -12.56
N SER A 164 -19.50 -19.56 -12.16
CA SER A 164 -19.89 -19.73 -10.75
C SER A 164 -18.70 -20.13 -9.86
N PHE A 165 -18.79 -19.77 -8.59
CA PHE A 165 -17.72 -19.98 -7.64
C PHE A 165 -18.18 -20.83 -6.44
N ASN A 166 -17.27 -21.52 -5.78
CA ASN A 166 -17.59 -22.27 -4.58
C ASN A 166 -17.92 -21.31 -3.42
N LYS A 167 -19.13 -21.38 -2.86
CA LYS A 167 -19.61 -20.48 -1.81
C LYS A 167 -18.82 -20.61 -0.52
N SER A 168 -18.51 -21.83 -0.09
CA SER A 168 -17.81 -22.04 1.16
C SER A 168 -16.39 -21.45 1.14
N HIS A 169 -15.69 -21.58 0.02
CA HIS A 169 -14.40 -20.92 -0.17
C HIS A 169 -14.52 -19.39 -0.16
N ALA A 170 -15.48 -18.84 -0.91
CA ALA A 170 -15.71 -17.40 -0.96
C ALA A 170 -16.03 -16.81 0.43
N VAL A 171 -16.88 -17.48 1.20
CA VAL A 171 -17.24 -17.05 2.56
C VAL A 171 -16.04 -17.12 3.50
N ALA A 172 -15.23 -18.18 3.45
CA ALA A 172 -14.02 -18.27 4.25
C ALA A 172 -13.06 -17.10 4.00
N TYR A 173 -12.85 -16.72 2.75
CA TYR A 173 -12.03 -15.57 2.37
C TYR A 173 -12.68 -14.24 2.74
N ALA A 174 -14.00 -14.13 2.64
CA ALA A 174 -14.73 -12.94 3.07
C ALA A 174 -14.63 -12.71 4.58
N ILE A 175 -14.63 -13.79 5.38
CA ILE A 175 -14.43 -13.72 6.84
C ILE A 175 -13.03 -13.16 7.15
N ILE A 176 -11.99 -13.63 6.46
CA ILE A 176 -10.62 -13.11 6.64
C ILE A 176 -10.57 -11.61 6.27
N ALA A 177 -11.15 -11.23 5.14
CA ALA A 177 -11.21 -9.82 4.74
C ALA A 177 -11.97 -8.95 5.75
N TYR A 178 -13.08 -9.47 6.29
CA TYR A 178 -13.84 -8.80 7.34
C TYR A 178 -13.03 -8.66 8.64
N GLN A 179 -12.29 -9.69 9.04
CA GLN A 179 -11.41 -9.64 10.23
C GLN A 179 -10.31 -8.56 10.04
N CYS A 180 -9.68 -8.48 8.87
CA CYS A 180 -8.74 -7.41 8.56
C CYS A 180 -9.41 -6.02 8.69
N ALA A 181 -10.60 -5.86 8.13
CA ALA A 181 -11.36 -4.63 8.20
C ALA A 181 -11.81 -4.28 9.63
N TRP A 182 -12.09 -5.30 10.44
CA TRP A 182 -12.42 -5.15 11.85
C TRP A 182 -11.24 -4.60 12.64
N PHE A 183 -10.03 -5.18 12.46
CA PHE A 183 -8.82 -4.67 13.08
C PHE A 183 -8.51 -3.22 12.65
N LEU A 184 -8.58 -2.93 11.36
CA LEU A 184 -8.38 -1.56 10.86
C LEU A 184 -9.40 -0.57 11.44
N THR A 185 -10.62 -1.03 11.78
CA THR A 185 -11.67 -0.17 12.34
C THR A 185 -11.45 0.11 13.83
N TYR A 186 -11.11 -0.91 14.63
CA TYR A 186 -11.11 -0.83 16.09
C TYR A 186 -9.70 -0.74 16.70
N TYR A 187 -8.68 -1.17 15.96
CA TYR A 187 -7.27 -1.15 16.34
C TYR A 187 -6.40 -0.65 15.17
N PRO A 188 -6.68 0.58 14.68
CA PRO A 188 -6.01 1.09 13.48
C PRO A 188 -4.49 1.25 13.66
N ASP A 189 -4.03 1.64 14.84
CA ASP A 189 -2.61 1.86 15.13
C ASP A 189 -1.84 0.54 15.07
N GLU A 190 -2.35 -0.49 15.74
CA GLU A 190 -1.76 -1.83 15.75
C GLU A 190 -1.82 -2.47 14.36
N TRP A 191 -2.95 -2.29 13.65
CA TRP A 191 -3.11 -2.81 12.31
C TRP A 191 -2.11 -2.22 11.33
N ILE A 192 -1.95 -0.90 11.34
CA ILE A 192 -1.01 -0.22 10.45
C ILE A 192 0.44 -0.61 10.77
N CYS A 193 0.82 -0.73 12.05
CA CYS A 193 2.15 -1.21 12.43
C CYS A 193 2.40 -2.63 11.91
N ALA A 194 1.49 -3.56 12.17
CA ALA A 194 1.62 -4.94 11.71
C ALA A 194 1.68 -5.05 10.18
N TYR A 195 0.90 -4.22 9.48
CA TYR A 195 0.91 -4.17 8.02
C TYR A 195 2.23 -3.63 7.47
N LEU A 196 2.78 -2.57 8.07
CA LEU A 196 4.09 -2.02 7.71
C LEU A 196 5.21 -3.04 7.96
N ASP A 197 5.21 -3.72 9.11
CA ASP A 197 6.17 -4.77 9.43
C ASP A 197 6.10 -5.94 8.43
N TYR A 198 4.89 -6.37 8.09
CA TYR A 198 4.69 -7.40 7.06
C TYR A 198 5.25 -6.97 5.71
N CYS A 199 4.95 -5.77 5.25
CA CYS A 199 5.43 -5.24 3.97
C CYS A 199 6.95 -5.11 3.94
N THR A 200 7.56 -4.61 5.02
CA THR A 200 9.01 -4.45 5.15
C THR A 200 9.76 -5.79 5.10
N ASN A 201 9.16 -6.85 5.66
CA ASN A 201 9.72 -8.19 5.63
C ASN A 201 9.40 -8.99 4.34
N SER A 202 8.52 -8.46 3.49
CA SER A 202 8.13 -9.11 2.23
C SER A 202 9.23 -9.00 1.19
N LYS A 203 9.56 -10.13 0.54
CA LYS A 203 10.56 -10.19 -0.55
C LYS A 203 9.97 -9.90 -1.94
N GLY A 204 8.69 -9.61 -2.04
CA GLY A 204 7.98 -9.38 -3.30
C GLY A 204 7.92 -7.92 -3.71
N LYS A 205 7.28 -7.68 -4.86
CA LYS A 205 6.85 -6.35 -5.28
C LYS A 205 5.35 -6.23 -5.06
N ALA A 206 4.86 -5.03 -4.78
CA ALA A 206 3.43 -4.73 -4.77
C ALA A 206 2.79 -4.98 -6.15
N ALA A 207 1.46 -5.04 -6.21
CA ALA A 207 0.72 -5.33 -7.45
C ALA A 207 1.00 -4.32 -8.59
N ASN A 208 1.46 -3.13 -8.26
CA ASN A 208 1.88 -2.07 -9.19
C ASN A 208 3.37 -2.11 -9.54
N GLY A 209 4.14 -3.08 -9.02
CA GLY A 209 5.57 -3.23 -9.24
C GLY A 209 6.47 -2.37 -8.33
N GLU A 210 5.87 -1.60 -7.40
CA GLU A 210 6.57 -0.77 -6.42
C GLU A 210 7.03 -1.58 -5.19
N ASP A 211 7.81 -0.94 -4.30
CA ASP A 211 8.18 -1.52 -3.01
C ASP A 211 6.93 -1.60 -2.11
N PRO A 212 6.59 -2.78 -1.56
CA PRO A 212 5.43 -2.93 -0.68
C PRO A 212 5.45 -2.01 0.53
N THR A 213 6.63 -1.76 1.09
CA THR A 213 6.79 -0.87 2.26
C THR A 213 6.47 0.58 1.89
N ALA A 214 6.92 1.04 0.72
CA ALA A 214 6.63 2.38 0.23
C ALA A 214 5.13 2.58 0.00
N VAL A 215 4.45 1.57 -0.56
CA VAL A 215 2.98 1.58 -0.76
C VAL A 215 2.26 1.63 0.59
N ALA A 216 2.61 0.75 1.54
CA ALA A 216 2.00 0.72 2.86
C ALA A 216 2.18 2.04 3.64
N MET A 217 3.35 2.67 3.51
CA MET A 217 3.60 3.99 4.11
C MET A 217 2.77 5.11 3.49
N GLN A 218 2.60 5.07 2.17
CA GLN A 218 1.72 6.01 1.48
C GLN A 218 0.26 5.84 1.95
N GLU A 219 -0.22 4.61 2.07
CA GLU A 219 -1.54 4.30 2.61
C GLU A 219 -1.70 4.78 4.06
N ALA A 220 -0.69 4.55 4.92
CA ALA A 220 -0.68 5.06 6.29
C ALA A 220 -0.82 6.59 6.35
N LYS A 221 -0.10 7.32 5.49
CA LYS A 221 -0.24 8.79 5.36
C LYS A 221 -1.65 9.21 4.95
N GLN A 222 -2.29 8.49 4.02
CA GLN A 222 -3.69 8.75 3.62
C GLN A 222 -4.68 8.53 4.77
N LEU A 223 -4.37 7.64 5.71
CA LEU A 223 -5.13 7.43 6.94
C LEU A 223 -4.83 8.48 8.03
N GLY A 224 -4.00 9.46 7.73
CA GLY A 224 -3.66 10.58 8.61
C GLY A 224 -2.50 10.29 9.56
N TYR A 225 -1.69 9.26 9.31
CA TYR A 225 -0.47 9.01 10.08
C TYR A 225 0.70 9.83 9.55
N GLU A 226 1.47 10.39 10.47
CA GLU A 226 2.76 11.01 10.19
C GLU A 226 3.89 9.99 10.42
N ILE A 227 4.72 9.75 9.41
CA ILE A 227 5.90 8.91 9.58
C ILE A 227 7.06 9.81 10.03
N ILE A 228 7.51 9.60 11.27
CA ILE A 228 8.59 10.38 11.86
C ILE A 228 9.95 9.68 11.65
N LYS A 229 11.06 10.34 12.01
CA LYS A 229 12.38 9.73 11.97
C LYS A 229 12.47 8.58 12.98
N PRO A 230 13.33 7.58 12.76
CA PRO A 230 13.67 6.65 13.82
C PRO A 230 14.27 7.42 15.00
N ASP A 231 14.08 6.91 16.21
CA ASP A 231 14.58 7.56 17.43
C ASP A 231 15.23 6.53 18.35
N ILE A 232 16.38 6.86 18.89
CA ILE A 232 17.17 5.95 19.72
C ILE A 232 16.44 5.52 21.01
N ASN A 233 15.52 6.36 21.52
CA ASN A 233 14.77 6.08 22.73
C ASN A 233 13.41 5.41 22.47
N TYR A 234 12.77 5.65 21.31
CA TYR A 234 11.41 5.22 21.03
C TYR A 234 11.28 4.11 19.97
N SER A 235 12.25 4.01 19.02
CA SER A 235 12.17 2.95 18.00
C SER A 235 12.36 1.58 18.61
N GLU A 236 11.47 0.66 18.22
CA GLU A 236 11.45 -0.71 18.66
C GLU A 236 11.91 -1.67 17.54
N GLU A 237 11.82 -2.98 17.76
CA GLU A 237 12.10 -3.98 16.73
C GLU A 237 11.10 -3.86 15.57
N GLU A 238 9.87 -3.50 15.88
CA GLU A 238 8.74 -3.34 14.97
C GLU A 238 8.36 -1.85 14.87
N PHE A 239 7.46 -1.51 13.93
CA PHE A 239 6.89 -0.17 13.86
C PHE A 239 6.03 0.12 15.08
N VAL A 240 6.05 1.37 15.55
CA VAL A 240 5.30 1.81 16.73
C VAL A 240 4.55 3.10 16.41
N VAL A 241 3.30 3.22 16.86
CA VAL A 241 2.54 4.47 16.82
C VAL A 241 2.65 5.18 18.16
N LEU A 242 3.12 6.41 18.13
CA LEU A 242 3.10 7.33 19.27
C LEU A 242 1.82 8.20 19.28
N PRO A 243 1.48 8.83 20.41
CA PRO A 243 0.36 9.77 20.47
C PRO A 243 0.37 10.80 19.34
N GLY A 244 -0.81 11.11 18.78
CA GLY A 244 -0.95 12.01 17.64
C GLY A 244 -0.71 11.35 16.29
N LYS A 245 -0.89 10.02 16.19
CA LYS A 245 -0.72 9.23 14.97
C LYS A 245 0.67 9.34 14.34
N LYS A 246 1.71 9.38 15.16
CA LYS A 246 3.10 9.44 14.72
C LYS A 246 3.70 8.04 14.66
N ILE A 247 4.02 7.56 13.46
CA ILE A 247 4.66 6.25 13.25
C ILE A 247 6.17 6.41 13.37
N VAL A 248 6.76 5.70 14.33
CA VAL A 248 8.21 5.52 14.46
C VAL A 248 8.62 4.29 13.67
N PRO A 249 9.56 4.39 12.73
CA PRO A 249 10.03 3.24 11.97
C PRO A 249 10.67 2.17 12.83
N SER A 250 10.48 0.91 12.43
CA SER A 250 11.17 -0.25 12.98
C SER A 250 12.70 -0.06 12.89
N MET A 251 13.41 -0.21 13.98
CA MET A 251 14.87 -0.13 13.98
C MET A 251 15.50 -1.36 13.32
N SER A 252 14.83 -2.50 13.33
CA SER A 252 15.30 -3.71 12.66
C SER A 252 15.18 -3.63 11.13
N SER A 253 14.36 -2.73 10.59
CA SER A 253 14.27 -2.46 9.16
C SER A 253 15.43 -1.61 8.63
N LEU A 254 16.16 -0.93 9.53
CA LEU A 254 17.28 -0.08 9.14
C LEU A 254 18.50 -0.91 8.77
N LYS A 255 19.12 -0.59 7.64
CA LYS A 255 20.36 -1.29 7.24
C LYS A 255 21.44 -1.11 8.30
N TYR A 256 22.15 -2.19 8.56
CA TYR A 256 23.26 -2.28 9.53
C TYR A 256 22.88 -2.15 11.01
N VAL A 257 21.59 -2.05 11.34
CA VAL A 257 21.09 -2.09 12.72
C VAL A 257 20.49 -3.48 12.97
N GLY A 258 21.31 -4.41 13.45
CA GLY A 258 20.85 -5.78 13.74
C GLY A 258 20.12 -5.89 15.07
N LYS A 259 19.32 -6.95 15.25
CA LYS A 259 18.56 -7.23 16.49
C LYS A 259 19.43 -7.22 17.76
N THR A 260 20.66 -7.72 17.68
CA THR A 260 21.60 -7.73 18.81
C THR A 260 22.05 -6.32 19.22
N ALA A 261 22.27 -5.42 18.26
CA ALA A 261 22.58 -4.03 18.53
C ALA A 261 21.38 -3.30 19.14
N LEU A 262 20.17 -3.55 18.61
CA LEU A 262 18.96 -2.98 19.16
C LEU A 262 18.70 -3.46 20.59
N HIS A 263 18.87 -4.75 20.87
CA HIS A 263 18.73 -5.28 22.22
C HIS A 263 19.67 -4.59 23.21
N GLU A 264 20.93 -4.38 22.83
CA GLU A 264 21.91 -3.69 23.64
C GLU A 264 21.53 -2.20 23.85
N ILE A 265 21.04 -1.52 22.81
CA ILE A 265 20.54 -0.14 22.91
C ILE A 265 19.38 -0.07 23.91
N LYS A 266 18.38 -0.95 23.80
CA LYS A 266 17.18 -0.96 24.65
C LYS A 266 17.49 -1.18 26.13
N GLN A 267 18.55 -1.93 26.43
CA GLN A 267 18.93 -2.28 27.80
C GLN A 267 19.28 -1.05 28.65
N PHE A 268 19.76 0.02 28.04
CA PHE A 268 20.28 1.20 28.73
C PHE A 268 19.44 2.46 28.56
N ARG A 269 18.26 2.36 27.91
CA ARG A 269 17.31 3.49 27.76
C ARG A 269 16.75 3.93 29.12
N PRO A 270 16.34 5.21 29.27
CA PRO A 270 16.42 6.29 28.28
C PRO A 270 17.81 6.93 28.20
N TYR A 271 18.19 7.37 27.02
CA TYR A 271 19.40 8.18 26.81
C TYR A 271 19.01 9.65 26.78
N THR A 272 19.81 10.50 27.45
CA THR A 272 19.61 11.96 27.46
C THR A 272 20.71 12.70 26.70
N THR A 273 21.91 12.12 26.64
CA THR A 273 23.07 12.69 25.97
C THR A 273 23.79 11.67 25.10
N ILE A 274 24.70 12.14 24.25
CA ILE A 274 25.62 11.28 23.51
C ILE A 274 26.54 10.50 24.42
N GLU A 275 26.98 11.11 25.54
CA GLU A 275 27.81 10.42 26.54
C GLU A 275 27.05 9.24 27.14
N ASP A 276 25.78 9.42 27.54
CA ASP A 276 24.93 8.34 28.05
C ASP A 276 24.77 7.20 27.04
N LEU A 277 24.71 7.53 25.76
CA LEU A 277 24.61 6.51 24.71
C LEU A 277 25.87 5.67 24.59
N LEU A 278 27.06 6.29 24.71
CA LEU A 278 28.32 5.66 24.31
C LEU A 278 29.16 5.18 25.47
N ILE A 279 29.03 5.79 26.65
CA ILE A 279 29.97 5.65 27.75
C ILE A 279 29.29 5.17 29.03
N ASN A 280 29.90 4.22 29.74
CA ASN A 280 29.46 3.78 31.06
C ASN A 280 29.87 4.83 32.16
N PRO A 281 29.22 4.78 33.32
CA PRO A 281 29.60 5.67 34.44
C PRO A 281 31.09 5.62 34.87
N ASP A 282 31.76 4.49 34.62
CA ASP A 282 33.18 4.30 34.89
C ASP A 282 34.11 4.86 33.79
N GLY A 283 33.54 5.54 32.77
CA GLY A 283 34.27 6.07 31.63
C GLY A 283 34.57 5.08 30.52
N SER A 284 34.22 3.81 30.67
CA SER A 284 34.47 2.79 29.66
C SER A 284 33.40 2.84 28.55
N TRP A 285 33.75 2.30 27.37
CA TRP A 285 32.82 2.17 26.27
C TRP A 285 31.67 1.20 26.61
N ARG A 286 30.44 1.62 26.36
CA ARG A 286 29.23 0.89 26.77
C ARG A 286 28.95 -0.32 25.93
N HIS A 287 29.12 -0.25 24.59
CA HIS A 287 28.56 -1.19 23.65
C HIS A 287 29.56 -2.20 23.11
N SER A 288 29.09 -3.45 22.96
CA SER A 288 29.84 -4.55 22.34
C SER A 288 29.31 -4.93 20.96
N LYS A 289 28.01 -4.82 20.75
CA LYS A 289 27.29 -5.20 19.53
C LYS A 289 26.84 -3.99 18.71
N PHE A 290 26.58 -2.88 19.36
CA PHE A 290 26.30 -1.61 18.69
C PHE A 290 27.60 -1.06 18.10
N ASN A 291 27.80 -1.29 16.81
CA ASN A 291 29.05 -1.01 16.11
C ASN A 291 29.03 0.31 15.34
N LYS A 292 30.19 0.69 14.77
CA LYS A 292 30.38 1.93 14.00
C LYS A 292 29.35 2.10 12.88
N ARG A 293 29.03 1.03 12.11
CA ARG A 293 28.07 1.11 11.01
C ARG A 293 26.64 1.35 11.49
N SER A 294 26.25 0.71 12.59
CA SER A 294 24.95 0.94 13.21
C SER A 294 24.83 2.39 13.69
N LEU A 295 25.86 2.89 14.37
CA LEU A 295 25.91 4.28 14.82
C LEU A 295 25.84 5.27 13.65
N GLU A 296 26.63 5.05 12.61
CA GLU A 296 26.62 5.86 11.38
C GLU A 296 25.22 5.90 10.74
N THR A 297 24.54 4.76 10.65
CA THR A 297 23.17 4.68 10.12
C THR A 297 22.21 5.52 10.95
N LEU A 298 22.23 5.39 12.26
CA LEU A 298 21.33 6.15 13.15
C LEU A 298 21.58 7.66 13.08
N ILE A 299 22.84 8.08 12.98
CA ILE A 299 23.17 9.50 12.81
C ILE A 299 22.65 10.04 11.48
N LYS A 300 22.92 9.34 10.37
CA LYS A 300 22.47 9.74 9.02
C LYS A 300 20.96 9.82 8.90
N LEU A 301 20.23 9.00 9.64
CA LEU A 301 18.77 8.99 9.68
C LEU A 301 18.18 9.95 10.71
N GLY A 302 19.00 10.67 11.48
CA GLY A 302 18.55 11.61 12.49
C GLY A 302 17.97 10.95 13.75
N ALA A 303 18.30 9.69 14.02
CA ALA A 303 17.76 8.92 15.15
C ALA A 303 18.26 9.40 16.54
N LEU A 304 19.20 10.32 16.58
CA LEU A 304 19.76 10.88 17.81
C LEU A 304 19.28 12.30 18.11
N GLU A 305 18.25 12.81 17.38
CA GLU A 305 17.73 14.17 17.58
C GLU A 305 17.14 14.41 18.98
N SER A 306 16.62 13.37 19.63
CA SER A 306 16.06 13.45 20.98
C SER A 306 17.13 13.61 22.07
N LEU A 307 18.41 13.39 21.73
CA LEU A 307 19.51 13.52 22.68
C LEU A 307 19.99 14.97 22.75
N ASN A 308 20.39 15.41 23.97
CA ASN A 308 21.12 16.63 24.10
C ASN A 308 22.55 16.46 23.54
N LEU A 309 22.76 17.02 22.35
CA LEU A 309 24.00 16.94 21.60
C LEU A 309 25.03 17.95 22.16
N VAL A 310 25.14 18.06 23.48
CA VAL A 310 25.96 19.08 24.15
C VAL A 310 27.25 18.43 24.63
N GLY A 311 28.39 18.89 24.07
CA GLY A 311 29.65 18.83 24.76
C GLY A 311 29.74 20.03 25.71
N GLU A 312 30.58 19.98 26.75
CA GLU A 312 30.78 21.12 27.64
C GLU A 312 31.09 22.40 26.83
N GLY A 313 30.16 23.33 26.83
CA GLY A 313 30.33 24.70 26.33
C GLY A 313 29.64 25.09 25.03
N LYS A 314 29.42 24.22 24.03
CA LYS A 314 28.70 24.55 22.78
C LYS A 314 27.98 23.34 22.20
N PRO A 315 26.70 23.47 21.83
CA PRO A 315 25.95 22.40 21.14
C PRO A 315 26.55 22.16 19.75
N LEU A 316 26.63 20.88 19.36
CA LEU A 316 26.85 20.50 17.96
C LEU A 316 25.69 21.07 17.12
N ARG A 317 26.02 21.68 15.98
CA ARG A 317 25.05 22.44 15.18
C ARG A 317 24.36 21.57 14.12
N THR A 318 25.04 20.52 13.69
CA THR A 318 24.59 19.73 12.57
C THR A 318 24.84 18.22 12.78
N TYR A 319 24.06 17.39 12.08
CA TYR A 319 24.30 15.94 12.06
C TYR A 319 25.64 15.55 11.45
N ARG A 320 26.16 16.35 10.51
CA ARG A 320 27.44 16.11 9.89
C ARG A 320 28.60 16.38 10.87
N GLU A 321 28.45 17.39 11.71
CA GLU A 321 29.39 17.60 12.86
C GLU A 321 29.35 16.40 13.80
N LEU A 322 28.16 15.95 14.21
CA LEU A 322 28.00 14.80 15.08
C LEU A 322 28.60 13.52 14.44
N HIS A 323 28.37 13.30 13.16
CA HIS A 323 28.94 12.19 12.42
C HIS A 323 30.47 12.21 12.45
N SER A 324 31.09 13.36 12.21
CA SER A 324 32.53 13.51 12.23
C SER A 324 33.12 13.26 13.65
N VAL A 325 32.50 13.82 14.69
CA VAL A 325 32.91 13.56 16.08
C VAL A 325 32.88 12.07 16.40
N LEU A 326 31.77 11.41 16.10
CA LEU A 326 31.61 10.02 16.54
C LEU A 326 32.40 9.02 15.71
N LEU A 327 32.62 9.27 14.41
CA LEU A 327 33.44 8.40 13.60
C LEU A 327 34.93 8.53 13.93
N ASP A 328 35.40 9.74 14.12
CA ASP A 328 36.80 9.99 14.45
C ASP A 328 37.14 9.46 15.85
N SER A 329 36.27 9.70 16.84
CA SER A 329 36.48 9.19 18.20
C SER A 329 36.31 7.66 18.29
N PHE A 330 35.43 7.03 17.50
CA PHE A 330 35.22 5.60 17.54
C PHE A 330 36.46 4.79 17.12
N ASP A 331 37.15 5.21 16.07
CA ASP A 331 38.37 4.53 15.61
C ASP A 331 39.53 4.74 16.57
N LEU A 332 39.65 5.94 17.16
CA LEU A 332 40.66 6.24 18.16
C LEU A 332 40.41 5.41 19.42
N TYR A 333 39.16 5.30 19.85
CA TYR A 333 38.77 4.50 21.00
C TYR A 333 39.11 3.01 20.82
N LYS A 334 38.76 2.40 19.69
CA LYS A 334 39.07 0.98 19.39
C LYS A 334 40.59 0.71 19.48
N ARG A 335 41.41 1.65 19.04
CA ARG A 335 42.87 1.53 19.11
C ARG A 335 43.39 1.63 20.55
N THR A 336 42.72 2.40 21.39
CA THR A 336 43.14 2.68 22.77
C THR A 336 42.65 1.61 23.75
N SER A 337 41.37 1.15 23.62
CA SER A 337 40.77 0.16 24.51
C SER A 337 41.33 -1.25 24.32
N ALA A 338 41.82 -1.59 23.12
CA ALA A 338 42.50 -2.87 22.87
C ALA A 338 43.84 -3.01 23.62
N ARG A 339 44.39 -1.90 24.11
CA ARG A 339 45.75 -1.86 24.74
C ARG A 339 45.73 -1.68 26.24
N LYS A 340 44.64 -1.22 26.88
CA LYS A 340 44.60 -0.96 28.34
C LYS A 340 43.21 -1.27 28.93
N LYS A 341 43.17 -2.05 30.00
CA LYS A 341 41.96 -2.51 30.71
C LYS A 341 41.11 -1.42 31.40
N ASN A 342 41.55 -0.19 31.49
CA ASN A 342 40.87 0.90 32.22
C ASN A 342 41.20 2.26 31.57
N ASN A 343 40.68 2.54 30.37
CA ASN A 343 40.83 3.88 29.80
C ASN A 343 39.48 4.59 29.82
N ASP A 344 39.42 5.70 30.52
CA ASP A 344 38.36 6.69 30.40
C ASP A 344 38.36 7.28 29.00
N VAL A 345 37.26 7.09 28.27
CA VAL A 345 37.06 7.54 26.88
C VAL A 345 36.49 8.94 26.82
N LYS A 346 35.99 9.45 27.92
CA LYS A 346 35.34 10.76 28.02
C LYS A 346 36.24 11.92 27.52
N PRO A 347 37.52 12.01 27.89
CA PRO A 347 38.41 13.05 27.37
C PRO A 347 38.60 12.97 25.84
N VAL A 348 38.62 11.76 25.28
CA VAL A 348 38.77 11.55 23.82
C VAL A 348 37.54 12.07 23.07
N LEU A 349 36.33 11.80 23.57
CA LEU A 349 35.10 12.29 23.00
C LEU A 349 35.01 13.82 23.11
N GLN A 350 35.35 14.40 24.25
CA GLN A 350 35.36 15.84 24.47
C GLN A 350 36.33 16.56 23.52
N GLN A 351 37.54 16.04 23.37
CA GLN A 351 38.51 16.61 22.42
C GLN A 351 38.02 16.54 20.98
N ALA A 352 37.42 15.42 20.56
CA ALA A 352 36.85 15.27 19.21
C ALA A 352 35.72 16.28 18.95
N ILE A 353 34.90 16.59 19.94
CA ILE A 353 33.86 17.64 19.86
C ILE A 353 34.49 19.01 19.62
N VAL A 354 35.52 19.37 20.41
CA VAL A 354 36.23 20.64 20.27
C VAL A 354 36.85 20.79 18.88
N ASP A 355 37.50 19.74 18.39
CA ASP A 355 38.18 19.73 17.09
C ASP A 355 37.20 19.88 15.91
N VAL A 356 36.03 19.27 15.99
CA VAL A 356 34.98 19.36 14.95
C VAL A 356 34.31 20.72 14.98
N LEU A 357 34.00 21.27 16.16
CA LEU A 357 33.40 22.61 16.28
C LEU A 357 34.31 23.71 15.72
N ALA A 358 35.61 23.52 15.82
CA ALA A 358 36.60 24.44 15.24
C ALA A 358 36.60 24.43 13.71
N LYS A 359 36.19 23.32 13.08
CA LYS A 359 36.16 23.15 11.61
C LYS A 359 34.96 23.79 10.93
N ASN A 360 33.90 24.16 11.65
CA ASN A 360 32.67 24.74 11.15
C ASN A 360 32.08 23.97 9.94
N ILE A 361 31.84 22.69 10.11
CA ILE A 361 31.38 21.79 9.04
C ILE A 361 29.89 22.06 8.71
N PRO A 362 29.52 22.40 7.44
CA PRO A 362 28.13 22.58 7.08
C PRO A 362 27.38 21.25 7.16
N ASP A 363 26.07 21.32 7.43
CA ASP A 363 25.24 20.10 7.46
C ASP A 363 25.10 19.48 6.07
N TRP A 364 24.62 18.23 6.03
CA TRP A 364 24.27 17.58 4.77
C TRP A 364 23.16 18.33 4.06
N THR A 365 23.28 18.36 2.75
CA THR A 365 22.23 18.91 1.90
C THR A 365 20.96 18.08 1.98
N THR A 366 19.82 18.66 1.62
CA THR A 366 18.56 17.94 1.53
C THR A 366 18.67 16.69 0.66
N GLN A 367 19.37 16.79 -0.47
CA GLN A 367 19.60 15.67 -1.38
C GLN A 367 20.38 14.52 -0.71
N GLU A 368 21.46 14.83 0.02
CA GLU A 368 22.24 13.82 0.76
C GLU A 368 21.37 13.13 1.83
N LYS A 369 20.54 13.88 2.55
CA LYS A 369 19.62 13.33 3.57
C LYS A 369 18.59 12.38 2.95
N ILE A 370 17.99 12.77 1.81
CA ILE A 370 17.07 11.92 1.05
C ILE A 370 17.75 10.61 0.62
N GLU A 371 18.98 10.70 0.08
CA GLU A 371 19.72 9.51 -0.32
C GLU A 371 20.03 8.59 0.86
N PHE A 372 20.29 9.14 2.06
CA PHE A 372 20.47 8.32 3.26
C PHE A 372 19.18 7.63 3.69
N GLU A 373 18.04 8.33 3.70
CA GLU A 373 16.74 7.75 3.99
C GLU A 373 16.42 6.62 3.02
N GLU A 374 16.57 6.83 1.72
CA GLU A 374 16.33 5.82 0.69
C GLU A 374 17.26 4.60 0.82
N LYS A 375 18.57 4.85 0.99
CA LYS A 375 19.56 3.77 1.04
C LYS A 375 19.57 2.99 2.36
N LEU A 376 19.27 3.65 3.49
CA LEU A 376 19.44 3.07 4.82
C LEU A 376 18.13 2.64 5.47
N ALA A 377 17.03 3.36 5.20
CA ALA A 377 15.71 3.05 5.74
C ALA A 377 14.73 2.52 4.68
N GLY A 378 15.06 2.65 3.39
CA GLY A 378 14.14 2.32 2.29
C GLY A 378 12.95 3.26 2.18
N ILE A 379 12.96 4.40 2.89
CA ILE A 379 11.83 5.31 3.07
C ILE A 379 12.35 6.72 2.91
N VAL A 380 11.62 7.54 2.14
CA VAL A 380 11.87 8.98 2.06
C VAL A 380 10.72 9.72 2.74
N LYS A 381 11.03 10.57 3.71
CA LYS A 381 10.05 11.45 4.32
C LYS A 381 9.65 12.56 3.36
N SER A 382 8.36 12.79 3.21
CA SER A 382 7.87 13.95 2.45
C SER A 382 8.33 15.29 3.05
N THR A 383 8.46 15.37 4.38
CA THR A 383 8.97 16.54 5.10
C THR A 383 10.47 16.81 4.92
N THR A 384 11.23 15.80 4.43
CA THR A 384 12.64 15.99 4.08
C THR A 384 12.79 16.64 2.72
N ILE A 385 11.79 16.53 1.84
CA ILE A 385 11.86 16.99 0.46
C ILE A 385 11.52 18.48 0.34
N ILE A 386 10.53 18.93 1.10
CA ILE A 386 10.10 20.33 1.11
C ILE A 386 9.83 20.79 2.55
N SER A 387 10.49 21.88 2.97
CA SER A 387 10.25 22.47 4.27
C SER A 387 8.90 23.20 4.32
N GLU A 388 8.29 23.33 5.50
CA GLU A 388 7.05 24.10 5.64
C GLU A 388 7.23 25.56 5.19
N GLU A 389 8.43 26.15 5.39
CA GLU A 389 8.74 27.50 4.91
C GLU A 389 8.71 27.56 3.37
N SER A 390 9.29 26.57 2.71
CA SER A 390 9.29 26.52 1.23
C SER A 390 7.91 26.24 0.67
N LYS A 391 7.12 25.41 1.34
CA LYS A 391 5.72 25.16 1.00
C LYS A 391 4.90 26.44 1.12
N GLN A 392 5.04 27.18 2.22
CA GLN A 392 4.36 28.45 2.41
C GLN A 392 4.74 29.46 1.32
N LYS A 393 6.04 29.54 0.96
CA LYS A 393 6.49 30.41 -0.15
C LYS A 393 5.83 30.06 -1.49
N LEU A 394 5.61 28.78 -1.77
CA LEU A 394 4.91 28.34 -2.99
C LEU A 394 3.43 28.75 -2.94
N GLU A 395 2.77 28.56 -1.82
CA GLU A 395 1.36 28.93 -1.59
C GLU A 395 1.18 30.46 -1.69
N ASP A 396 2.08 31.24 -1.10
CA ASP A 396 2.09 32.71 -1.19
C ASP A 396 2.29 33.22 -2.64
N ASN A 397 2.96 32.44 -3.48
CA ASN A 397 3.11 32.70 -4.92
C ASN A 397 1.99 32.11 -5.78
N GLY A 398 0.91 31.63 -5.18
CA GLY A 398 -0.28 31.14 -5.86
C GLY A 398 -0.18 29.71 -6.40
N PHE A 399 0.80 28.93 -5.98
CA PHE A 399 0.90 27.52 -6.33
C PHE A 399 0.26 26.65 -5.23
N VAL A 400 -0.71 25.85 -5.61
CA VAL A 400 -1.28 24.83 -4.73
C VAL A 400 -0.61 23.46 -4.96
N SER A 401 -0.70 22.56 -4.00
CA SER A 401 -0.21 21.21 -4.24
C SER A 401 -1.01 20.52 -5.36
N ILE A 402 -0.35 19.67 -6.14
CA ILE A 402 -0.95 19.01 -7.32
C ILE A 402 -2.19 18.17 -6.97
N ASP A 403 -2.29 17.65 -5.75
CA ASP A 403 -3.48 16.96 -5.24
C ASP A 403 -4.69 17.90 -5.08
N GLN A 404 -4.46 19.18 -4.83
CA GLN A 404 -5.48 20.21 -4.68
C GLN A 404 -5.80 20.94 -5.98
N CYS A 405 -5.09 20.60 -7.08
CA CYS A 405 -5.30 21.20 -8.38
C CYS A 405 -6.69 20.88 -8.94
N GLY A 406 -7.44 21.91 -9.29
CA GLY A 406 -8.74 21.78 -9.94
C GLY A 406 -8.66 21.25 -11.37
N SER A 407 -9.54 21.72 -12.24
CA SER A 407 -9.52 21.34 -13.67
C SER A 407 -8.27 21.86 -14.40
N GLU A 408 -7.79 23.05 -14.02
CA GLU A 408 -6.52 23.65 -14.49
C GLU A 408 -6.05 24.65 -13.43
N GLY A 409 -4.72 24.72 -13.19
CA GLY A 409 -4.18 25.66 -12.20
C GLY A 409 -2.67 25.62 -12.09
N SER A 410 -2.15 26.59 -11.33
CA SER A 410 -0.74 26.67 -10.93
C SER A 410 -0.52 25.70 -9.76
N CYS A 411 0.24 24.64 -10.00
CA CYS A 411 0.43 23.58 -9.02
C CYS A 411 1.90 23.26 -8.82
N TRP A 412 2.23 22.71 -7.66
CA TRP A 412 3.54 22.15 -7.38
C TRP A 412 3.44 20.67 -6.97
N GLY A 413 4.52 19.95 -7.18
CA GLY A 413 4.68 18.57 -6.70
C GLY A 413 6.15 18.18 -6.66
N VAL A 414 6.46 17.14 -5.92
CA VAL A 414 7.81 16.60 -5.79
C VAL A 414 8.05 15.57 -6.86
N LEU A 415 9.08 15.74 -7.65
CA LEU A 415 9.45 14.85 -8.75
C LEU A 415 9.97 13.51 -8.22
N LYS A 416 9.31 12.41 -8.55
CA LYS A 416 9.83 11.05 -8.35
C LYS A 416 10.59 10.53 -9.56
N GLU A 417 10.07 10.79 -10.75
CA GLU A 417 10.60 10.25 -11.98
C GLU A 417 10.33 11.19 -13.15
N ALA A 418 11.32 11.34 -14.04
CA ALA A 418 11.19 12.01 -15.32
C ALA A 418 11.71 11.09 -16.42
N LYS A 419 10.88 10.83 -17.45
CA LYS A 419 11.24 9.97 -18.59
C LYS A 419 10.72 10.55 -19.90
N VAL A 420 11.58 10.65 -20.91
CA VAL A 420 11.15 10.94 -22.28
C VAL A 420 10.60 9.67 -22.90
N LYS A 421 9.40 9.72 -23.46
CA LYS A 421 8.69 8.60 -24.08
C LYS A 421 8.14 8.98 -25.46
N LEU A 422 7.83 7.95 -26.27
CA LEU A 422 7.17 8.07 -27.57
C LEU A 422 5.69 7.68 -27.46
N THR A 423 4.84 8.43 -28.12
CA THR A 423 3.45 8.04 -28.37
C THR A 423 3.39 6.92 -29.41
N LYS A 424 2.22 6.29 -29.58
CA LYS A 424 1.96 5.33 -30.68
C LYS A 424 2.17 5.94 -32.08
N THR A 425 2.10 7.27 -32.20
CA THR A 425 2.32 8.03 -33.44
C THR A 425 3.72 8.64 -33.50
N SER A 426 4.69 8.09 -32.75
CA SER A 426 6.11 8.50 -32.74
C SER A 426 6.36 9.97 -32.36
N LYS A 427 5.45 10.60 -31.60
CA LYS A 427 5.68 11.95 -31.06
C LYS A 427 6.28 11.83 -29.65
N LEU A 428 7.30 12.64 -29.38
CA LEU A 428 7.94 12.71 -28.08
C LEU A 428 7.06 13.44 -27.05
N TYR A 429 7.06 12.94 -25.85
CA TYR A 429 6.53 13.62 -24.66
C TYR A 429 7.40 13.31 -23.44
N LEU A 430 7.42 14.23 -22.48
CA LEU A 430 8.05 14.00 -21.18
C LEU A 430 6.99 13.52 -20.18
N SER A 431 7.25 12.38 -19.58
CA SER A 431 6.42 11.78 -18.53
C SER A 431 7.04 12.11 -17.19
N LEU A 432 6.34 12.86 -16.34
CA LEU A 432 6.73 13.14 -14.97
C LEU A 432 5.84 12.39 -14.01
N LYS A 433 6.42 11.87 -12.93
CA LYS A 433 5.68 11.33 -11.79
C LYS A 433 5.91 12.27 -10.62
N LEU A 434 4.88 13.03 -10.24
CA LEU A 434 4.94 14.03 -9.17
C LEU A 434 4.17 13.55 -7.94
N THR A 435 4.73 13.75 -6.76
CA THR A 435 4.07 13.47 -5.48
C THR A 435 3.48 14.75 -4.91
N GLY A 436 2.20 14.75 -4.58
CA GLY A 436 1.52 15.86 -3.92
C GLY A 436 1.74 15.93 -2.41
N ALA A 437 1.19 16.96 -1.76
CA ALA A 437 1.23 17.11 -0.30
C ALA A 437 0.52 15.96 0.44
N ASN A 438 -0.49 15.35 -0.18
CA ASN A 438 -1.19 14.16 0.32
C ASN A 438 -0.37 12.87 0.20
N ALA A 439 0.89 12.94 -0.23
CA ALA A 439 1.78 11.82 -0.50
C ALA A 439 1.32 10.86 -1.62
N GLN A 440 0.33 11.26 -2.43
CA GLN A 440 -0.07 10.51 -3.62
C GLN A 440 0.76 10.90 -4.84
N ASP A 441 0.96 9.93 -5.71
CA ASP A 441 1.67 10.11 -6.96
C ASP A 441 0.70 10.43 -8.10
N TYR A 442 1.04 11.46 -8.86
CA TYR A 442 0.29 11.95 -10.00
C TYR A 442 1.11 11.83 -11.27
N GLN A 443 0.53 11.23 -12.30
CA GLN A 443 1.16 11.14 -13.60
C GLN A 443 0.94 12.45 -14.36
N CYS A 444 2.02 13.07 -14.83
CA CYS A 444 1.97 14.31 -15.60
C CYS A 444 2.60 14.08 -16.97
N PHE A 445 1.94 14.57 -18.02
CA PHE A 445 2.36 14.43 -19.40
C PHE A 445 2.67 15.80 -20.00
N ILE A 446 3.92 16.02 -20.38
CA ILE A 446 4.35 17.25 -21.03
C ILE A 446 4.40 16.99 -22.51
N TRP A 447 3.40 17.46 -23.23
CA TRP A 447 3.26 17.24 -24.65
C TRP A 447 4.18 18.15 -25.48
N ASN A 448 4.46 17.77 -26.74
CA ASN A 448 5.33 18.50 -27.67
C ASN A 448 6.77 18.67 -27.17
N TRP A 449 7.28 17.64 -26.47
CA TRP A 449 8.67 17.64 -26.02
C TRP A 449 9.63 17.55 -27.22
N LYS A 450 10.74 18.31 -27.18
CA LYS A 450 11.76 18.31 -28.25
C LYS A 450 12.89 17.36 -27.86
N GLU A 451 13.39 16.58 -28.84
CA GLU A 451 14.41 15.55 -28.64
C GLU A 451 15.71 16.05 -28.00
N LYS A 452 16.06 17.32 -28.25
CA LYS A 452 17.30 17.95 -27.76
C LYS A 452 17.12 18.71 -26.43
N THR A 453 15.94 18.64 -25.81
CA THR A 453 15.72 19.34 -24.53
C THR A 453 16.34 18.51 -23.40
N ASP A 454 17.32 19.10 -22.73
CA ASP A 454 17.99 18.48 -21.59
C ASP A 454 17.02 18.33 -20.40
N ILE A 455 17.04 17.16 -19.78
CA ILE A 455 16.29 16.84 -18.56
C ILE A 455 17.21 16.55 -17.36
N SER A 456 18.51 16.77 -17.51
CA SER A 456 19.50 16.50 -16.45
C SER A 456 19.21 17.26 -15.16
N ASP A 457 18.60 18.44 -15.26
CA ASP A 457 18.17 19.25 -14.12
C ASP A 457 16.92 18.68 -13.41
N LEU A 458 16.15 17.81 -14.07
CA LEU A 458 14.97 17.17 -13.49
C LEU A 458 15.38 15.96 -12.67
N THR A 459 16.10 16.20 -11.59
CA THR A 459 16.54 15.14 -10.68
C THR A 459 15.41 14.68 -9.75
N PRO A 460 15.33 13.39 -9.40
CA PRO A 460 14.39 12.91 -8.38
C PRO A 460 14.44 13.79 -7.12
N TYR A 461 13.28 13.94 -6.49
CA TYR A 461 13.05 14.77 -5.30
C TYR A 461 13.21 16.29 -5.49
N SER A 462 13.38 16.77 -6.71
CA SER A 462 13.23 18.20 -7.01
C SER A 462 11.76 18.62 -6.89
N VAL A 463 11.51 19.84 -6.48
CA VAL A 463 10.17 20.44 -6.54
C VAL A 463 9.93 21.01 -7.93
N ILE A 464 8.85 20.58 -8.55
CA ILE A 464 8.40 21.07 -9.87
C ILE A 464 7.14 21.89 -9.64
N ALA A 465 7.14 23.10 -10.11
CA ALA A 465 5.97 23.97 -10.13
C ALA A 465 5.61 24.36 -11.57
N GLY A 466 4.34 24.61 -11.83
CA GLY A 466 3.89 24.99 -13.17
C GLY A 466 2.38 25.00 -13.31
N THR A 467 1.93 25.28 -14.53
CA THR A 467 0.50 25.21 -14.88
C THR A 467 0.19 23.82 -15.42
N PHE A 468 -0.71 23.13 -14.74
CA PHE A 468 -1.18 21.79 -15.09
C PHE A 468 -2.69 21.77 -15.31
N LYS A 469 -3.12 20.98 -16.28
CA LYS A 469 -4.52 20.75 -16.60
C LYS A 469 -4.87 19.29 -16.34
N ARG A 470 -5.94 19.03 -15.61
CA ARG A 470 -6.40 17.67 -15.30
C ARG A 470 -6.98 16.98 -16.53
N SER A 471 -6.67 15.71 -16.73
CA SER A 471 -7.18 14.85 -17.78
C SER A 471 -7.60 13.50 -17.21
N ASP A 472 -8.26 12.65 -18.02
CA ASP A 472 -8.70 11.31 -17.61
C ASP A 472 -7.54 10.37 -17.19
N PHE A 473 -6.33 10.68 -17.63
CA PHE A 473 -5.13 9.85 -17.38
C PHE A 473 -4.11 10.49 -16.42
N GLY A 474 -4.44 11.63 -15.80
CA GLY A 474 -3.56 12.39 -14.94
C GLY A 474 -3.56 13.89 -15.29
N PHE A 475 -2.38 14.51 -15.24
CA PHE A 475 -2.21 15.93 -15.56
C PHE A 475 -1.49 16.13 -16.87
N THR A 476 -1.75 17.22 -17.55
CA THR A 476 -1.07 17.62 -18.79
C THR A 476 -0.50 19.02 -18.67
N SER A 477 0.64 19.25 -19.32
CA SER A 477 1.26 20.56 -19.46
C SER A 477 2.08 20.64 -20.75
N TYR A 478 2.77 21.75 -20.97
CA TYR A 478 3.59 22.01 -22.15
C TYR A 478 4.98 22.52 -21.76
N PRO A 479 6.01 22.40 -22.62
CA PRO A 479 7.31 22.97 -22.37
C PRO A 479 7.23 24.49 -22.10
N GLY A 480 7.98 24.94 -21.08
CA GLY A 480 7.94 26.33 -20.63
C GLY A 480 6.79 26.72 -19.72
N LYS A 481 5.86 25.82 -19.43
CA LYS A 481 4.76 26.00 -18.47
C LYS A 481 5.04 25.39 -17.09
N PHE A 482 6.20 24.77 -16.91
CA PHE A 482 6.67 24.23 -15.65
C PHE A 482 8.17 24.50 -15.47
N PHE A 483 8.64 24.51 -14.25
CA PHE A 483 10.02 24.77 -13.88
C PHE A 483 10.39 24.07 -12.57
N LYS A 484 11.68 23.84 -12.38
CA LYS A 484 12.22 23.36 -11.11
C LYS A 484 12.32 24.52 -10.14
N VAL A 485 11.87 24.33 -8.92
CA VAL A 485 11.98 25.30 -7.84
C VAL A 485 13.23 24.97 -7.03
N ASN A 486 14.05 25.98 -6.80
CA ASN A 486 15.17 25.87 -5.85
C ASN A 486 14.62 26.08 -4.44
N VAL A 487 14.51 25.01 -3.68
CA VAL A 487 13.93 24.94 -2.34
C VAL A 487 15.01 24.82 -1.30
#